data_83496fac0d5529942ddbeba506b5aac3
#
_entry.id   83496fac0d5529942ddbeba506b5aac3
#
_cell.length_a   1.000
_cell.length_b   1.000
_cell.length_c   1.000
_cell.angle_alpha   90.00
_cell.angle_beta   90.00
_cell.angle_gamma   90.00
#
_symmetry.space_group_name_H-M   'P 1'
#
loop_
_entity.id
_entity.type
_entity.pdbx_description
1 polymer ?
#
loop_
_entity_poly.entity_id
_entity_poly.type
_entity_poly.pdbx_seq_one_letter_code
_entity_poly.pdbx_strand_id
1 'polypeptide(L)'
;MIFFTTLAGAGQGLWLALFGVDVAATLGLADAPLPWRLAGAALVLLLCGVGLVAASFHLGHPLRAWRAVAMWRTSWLSREVIALPVFMAVVALWAGLYAVQGAGAAITLGLGALGAVLALALYVCTGMIYAAVKAIREWAHPLTPLNYGLLGLASGLLLAAALAAWAAPALAAPLARAALLTTIIGAITRGLALRRNLTLVPKTTLQTAIGIRHPRIEQISQGAMGGSFNTREFFHRRTPGFVLGMRWAAAALGFALPVLLLALAPVSVGWLLPAFVLQYLGLLAERWSFFAEGQHPQNLYYRRVG
;
A
#
# COMPACT_ATOMS: atom_id res chain seq x y z
N MET A 1 -5.54 -1.43 9.49
CA MET A 1 -5.59 -1.09 8.05
C MET A 1 -4.30 -0.43 7.54
N ILE A 2 -3.84 0.70 8.10
CA ILE A 2 -2.66 1.45 7.63
C ILE A 2 -1.42 0.55 7.57
N PHE A 3 -1.04 -0.09 8.67
CA PHE A 3 0.13 -0.97 8.71
C PHE A 3 0.02 -2.17 7.77
N PHE A 4 -1.15 -2.78 7.66
CA PHE A 4 -1.37 -3.89 6.75
C PHE A 4 -1.06 -3.49 5.30
N THR A 5 -1.69 -2.42 4.82
CA THR A 5 -1.56 -2.02 3.42
C THR A 5 -0.16 -1.53 3.05
N THR A 6 0.58 -0.93 3.99
CA THR A 6 1.95 -0.46 3.76
C THR A 6 2.97 -1.59 3.84
N LEU A 7 2.87 -2.48 4.84
CA LEU A 7 3.79 -3.62 5.00
C LEU A 7 3.61 -4.65 3.87
N ALA A 8 2.37 -5.08 3.64
CA ALA A 8 2.09 -6.01 2.55
C ALA A 8 2.46 -5.41 1.19
N GLY A 9 2.18 -4.11 0.98
CA GLY A 9 2.58 -3.40 -0.22
C GLY A 9 4.10 -3.42 -0.46
N ALA A 10 4.88 -3.10 0.57
CA ALA A 10 6.35 -3.16 0.48
C ALA A 10 6.85 -4.59 0.23
N GLY A 11 6.26 -5.59 0.89
CA GLY A 11 6.57 -7.01 0.65
C GLY A 11 6.30 -7.45 -0.79
N GLN A 12 5.16 -7.08 -1.35
CA GLN A 12 4.80 -7.35 -2.75
C GLN A 12 5.78 -6.68 -3.73
N GLY A 13 6.16 -5.42 -3.47
CA GLY A 13 7.13 -4.69 -4.29
C GLY A 13 8.53 -5.29 -4.20
N LEU A 14 8.96 -5.72 -3.02
CA LEU A 14 10.21 -6.45 -2.84
C LEU A 14 10.20 -7.77 -3.63
N TRP A 15 9.09 -8.52 -3.61
CA TRP A 15 8.95 -9.72 -4.41
C TRP A 15 9.08 -9.45 -5.92
N LEU A 16 8.42 -8.40 -6.42
CA LEU A 16 8.55 -8.01 -7.83
C LEU A 16 9.99 -7.66 -8.22
N ALA A 17 10.74 -7.03 -7.30
CA ALA A 17 12.17 -6.78 -7.49
C ALA A 17 12.99 -8.07 -7.54
N LEU A 18 12.75 -9.01 -6.62
CA LEU A 18 13.42 -10.32 -6.60
C LEU A 18 13.18 -11.08 -7.91
N PHE A 19 11.93 -11.19 -8.33
CA PHE A 19 11.58 -11.87 -9.58
C PHE A 19 12.15 -11.15 -10.81
N GLY A 20 12.11 -9.82 -10.85
CA GLY A 20 12.70 -9.05 -11.95
C GLY A 20 14.21 -9.28 -12.10
N VAL A 21 14.93 -9.40 -10.98
CA VAL A 21 16.36 -9.74 -10.98
C VAL A 21 16.58 -11.19 -11.41
N ASP A 22 15.72 -12.13 -11.01
CA ASP A 22 15.80 -13.52 -11.47
C ASP A 22 15.61 -13.64 -13.00
N VAL A 23 14.67 -12.91 -13.56
CA VAL A 23 14.50 -12.82 -15.03
C VAL A 23 15.75 -12.23 -15.67
N ALA A 24 16.30 -11.14 -15.12
CA ALA A 24 17.54 -10.56 -15.63
C ALA A 24 18.74 -11.53 -15.54
N ALA A 25 18.81 -12.34 -14.49
CA ALA A 25 19.85 -13.36 -14.33
C ALA A 25 19.73 -14.48 -15.37
N THR A 26 18.50 -14.91 -15.71
CA THR A 26 18.28 -15.91 -16.78
C THR A 26 18.67 -15.39 -18.16
N LEU A 27 18.61 -14.07 -18.35
CA LEU A 27 19.04 -13.41 -19.59
C LEU A 27 20.55 -13.06 -19.58
N GLY A 28 21.30 -13.42 -18.55
CA GLY A 28 22.72 -13.10 -18.40
C GLY A 28 23.00 -11.61 -18.13
N LEU A 29 21.99 -10.82 -17.76
CA LEU A 29 22.09 -9.38 -17.52
C LEU A 29 22.43 -9.02 -16.07
N ALA A 30 22.29 -9.95 -15.14
CA ALA A 30 22.53 -9.75 -13.72
C ALA A 30 23.02 -11.04 -13.07
N ASP A 31 23.66 -10.90 -11.91
CA ASP A 31 23.92 -12.00 -10.99
C ASP A 31 23.13 -11.78 -9.71
N ALA A 32 22.39 -12.80 -9.28
CA ALA A 32 21.57 -12.74 -8.10
C ALA A 32 22.03 -13.79 -7.09
N PRO A 33 22.89 -13.41 -6.12
CA PRO A 33 23.41 -14.32 -5.11
C PRO A 33 22.32 -14.97 -4.28
N LEU A 34 22.50 -16.24 -3.92
CA LEU A 34 21.55 -16.99 -3.10
C LEU A 34 21.21 -16.29 -1.76
N PRO A 35 22.18 -15.73 -1.00
CA PRO A 35 21.88 -15.03 0.23
C PRO A 35 20.92 -13.84 0.03
N TRP A 36 21.07 -13.08 -1.07
CA TRP A 36 20.16 -11.98 -1.39
C TRP A 36 18.74 -12.46 -1.67
N ARG A 37 18.60 -13.53 -2.46
CA ARG A 37 17.30 -14.17 -2.75
C ARG A 37 16.59 -14.64 -1.49
N LEU A 38 17.27 -15.42 -0.65
CA LEU A 38 16.70 -16.00 0.55
C LEU A 38 16.36 -14.94 1.60
N ALA A 39 17.25 -13.97 1.83
CA ALA A 39 17.00 -12.85 2.72
C ALA A 39 15.82 -11.99 2.23
N GLY A 40 15.74 -11.74 0.92
CA GLY A 40 14.62 -11.03 0.32
C GLY A 40 13.29 -11.76 0.49
N ALA A 41 13.23 -13.06 0.21
CA ALA A 41 12.03 -13.87 0.41
C ALA A 41 11.60 -13.92 1.88
N ALA A 42 12.55 -14.11 2.80
CA ALA A 42 12.27 -14.08 4.24
C ALA A 42 11.67 -12.72 4.66
N LEU A 43 12.20 -11.62 4.12
CA LEU A 43 11.70 -10.28 4.41
C LEU A 43 10.31 -10.04 3.80
N VAL A 44 10.01 -10.56 2.60
CA VAL A 44 8.66 -10.56 2.02
C VAL A 44 7.67 -11.25 2.95
N LEU A 45 7.99 -12.46 3.41
CA LEU A 45 7.14 -13.23 4.32
C LEU A 45 6.94 -12.53 5.66
N LEU A 46 8.01 -11.94 6.21
CA LEU A 46 7.95 -11.16 7.45
C LEU A 46 7.01 -9.95 7.32
N LEU A 47 7.18 -9.14 6.27
CA LEU A 47 6.36 -7.96 6.04
C LEU A 47 4.89 -8.32 5.82
N CYS A 48 4.59 -9.32 5.01
CA CYS A 48 3.23 -9.80 4.80
C CYS A 48 2.64 -10.41 6.08
N GLY A 49 3.41 -11.20 6.83
CA GLY A 49 2.99 -11.81 8.07
C GLY A 49 2.69 -10.77 9.17
N VAL A 50 3.60 -9.82 9.40
CA VAL A 50 3.38 -8.72 10.35
C VAL A 50 2.20 -7.85 9.92
N GLY A 51 2.06 -7.58 8.61
CA GLY A 51 0.90 -6.89 8.06
C GLY A 51 -0.41 -7.63 8.37
N LEU A 52 -0.45 -8.94 8.18
CA LEU A 52 -1.62 -9.77 8.47
C LEU A 52 -1.96 -9.80 9.97
N VAL A 53 -0.96 -9.89 10.83
CA VAL A 53 -1.14 -9.76 12.29
C VAL A 53 -1.70 -8.39 12.63
N ALA A 54 -1.15 -7.30 12.06
CA ALA A 54 -1.69 -5.96 12.27
C ALA A 54 -3.14 -5.81 11.76
N ALA A 55 -3.52 -6.54 10.69
CA ALA A 55 -4.89 -6.57 10.21
C ALA A 55 -5.84 -7.26 11.20
N SER A 56 -5.40 -8.26 11.94
CA SER A 56 -6.27 -8.99 12.88
C SER A 56 -6.73 -8.14 14.06
N PHE A 57 -5.96 -7.13 14.47
CA PHE A 57 -6.30 -6.26 15.60
C PHE A 57 -7.49 -5.32 15.37
N HIS A 58 -7.91 -5.10 14.13
CA HIS A 58 -9.10 -4.28 13.85
C HIS A 58 -10.34 -5.11 13.48
N LEU A 59 -10.25 -6.43 13.51
CA LEU A 59 -11.39 -7.31 13.28
C LEU A 59 -12.21 -7.47 14.56
N GLY A 60 -13.51 -7.22 14.49
CA GLY A 60 -14.42 -7.43 15.62
C GLY A 60 -14.46 -8.90 16.09
N HIS A 61 -14.25 -9.86 15.17
CA HIS A 61 -14.26 -11.29 15.45
C HIS A 61 -13.12 -12.00 14.68
N PRO A 62 -11.85 -11.89 15.11
CA PRO A 62 -10.69 -12.44 14.38
C PRO A 62 -10.80 -13.95 14.08
N LEU A 63 -11.33 -14.74 15.03
CA LEU A 63 -11.52 -16.18 14.88
C LEU A 63 -12.53 -16.57 13.79
N ARG A 64 -13.32 -15.63 13.30
CA ARG A 64 -14.29 -15.83 12.21
C ARG A 64 -13.82 -15.27 10.88
N ALA A 65 -12.60 -14.72 10.80
CA ALA A 65 -12.05 -14.07 9.61
C ALA A 65 -12.03 -14.98 8.37
N TRP A 66 -11.87 -16.30 8.56
CA TRP A 66 -11.92 -17.29 7.49
C TRP A 66 -13.23 -17.26 6.68
N ARG A 67 -14.34 -16.80 7.27
CA ARG A 67 -15.63 -16.64 6.58
C ARG A 67 -15.58 -15.60 5.46
N ALA A 68 -14.62 -14.68 5.51
CA ALA A 68 -14.45 -13.67 4.46
C ALA A 68 -14.17 -14.28 3.09
N VAL A 69 -13.67 -15.51 3.01
CA VAL A 69 -13.44 -16.27 1.76
C VAL A 69 -14.73 -16.53 0.99
N ALA A 70 -15.87 -16.68 1.66
CA ALA A 70 -17.12 -17.15 1.06
C ALA A 70 -17.63 -16.26 -0.10
N MET A 71 -17.35 -14.94 -0.06
CA MET A 71 -17.87 -13.96 -1.04
C MET A 71 -16.87 -13.60 -2.15
N TRP A 72 -15.96 -14.51 -2.51
CA TRP A 72 -14.86 -14.25 -3.45
C TRP A 72 -15.30 -13.77 -4.85
N ARG A 73 -16.52 -14.15 -5.29
CA ARG A 73 -17.05 -13.72 -6.59
C ARG A 73 -17.42 -12.24 -6.63
N THR A 74 -17.82 -11.64 -5.51
CA THR A 74 -18.39 -10.29 -5.44
C THR A 74 -17.57 -9.32 -4.60
N SER A 75 -16.75 -9.81 -3.65
CA SER A 75 -15.99 -8.99 -2.71
C SER A 75 -14.50 -8.96 -3.03
N TRP A 76 -13.94 -7.77 -3.17
CA TRP A 76 -12.51 -7.56 -3.34
C TRP A 76 -11.71 -7.96 -2.11
N LEU A 77 -12.26 -7.72 -0.91
CA LEU A 77 -11.68 -8.20 0.36
C LEU A 77 -11.56 -9.72 0.40
N SER A 78 -12.59 -10.44 -0.06
CA SER A 78 -12.55 -11.91 -0.10
C SER A 78 -11.45 -12.43 -1.04
N ARG A 79 -11.23 -11.76 -2.17
CA ARG A 79 -10.14 -12.08 -3.10
C ARG A 79 -8.76 -11.82 -2.48
N GLU A 80 -8.60 -10.72 -1.75
CA GLU A 80 -7.37 -10.40 -1.02
C GLU A 80 -7.07 -11.44 0.05
N VAL A 81 -8.08 -11.87 0.83
CA VAL A 81 -7.95 -12.88 1.89
C VAL A 81 -7.53 -14.25 1.34
N ILE A 82 -7.88 -14.57 0.08
CA ILE A 82 -7.43 -15.80 -0.60
C ILE A 82 -6.04 -15.60 -1.19
N ALA A 83 -5.84 -14.50 -1.92
CA ALA A 83 -4.62 -14.28 -2.69
C ALA A 83 -3.38 -14.09 -1.82
N LEU A 84 -3.51 -13.46 -0.64
CA LEU A 84 -2.37 -13.18 0.23
C LEU A 84 -1.74 -14.45 0.82
N PRO A 85 -2.47 -15.40 1.43
CA PRO A 85 -1.88 -16.65 1.88
C PRO A 85 -1.30 -17.50 0.74
N VAL A 86 -1.95 -17.52 -0.43
CA VAL A 86 -1.43 -18.23 -1.62
C VAL A 86 -0.13 -17.59 -2.08
N PHE A 87 -0.04 -16.25 -2.14
CA PHE A 87 1.18 -15.52 -2.43
C PHE A 87 2.30 -15.88 -1.46
N MET A 88 2.03 -15.85 -0.16
CA MET A 88 3.02 -16.20 0.87
C MET A 88 3.50 -17.65 0.75
N ALA A 89 2.59 -18.59 0.45
CA ALA A 89 2.94 -19.99 0.21
C ALA A 89 3.83 -20.17 -1.03
N VAL A 90 3.54 -19.46 -2.12
CA VAL A 90 4.37 -19.45 -3.34
C VAL A 90 5.76 -18.90 -3.05
N VAL A 91 5.87 -17.78 -2.29
CA VAL A 91 7.17 -17.22 -1.88
C VAL A 91 7.96 -18.20 -1.03
N ALA A 92 7.32 -18.85 -0.05
CA ALA A 92 7.97 -19.83 0.81
C ALA A 92 8.46 -21.05 0.02
N LEU A 93 7.64 -21.56 -0.89
CA LEU A 93 8.00 -22.69 -1.76
C LEU A 93 9.17 -22.33 -2.69
N TRP A 94 9.12 -21.15 -3.31
CA TRP A 94 10.20 -20.63 -4.14
C TRP A 94 11.53 -20.53 -3.37
N ALA A 95 11.50 -19.97 -2.16
CA ALA A 95 12.68 -19.87 -1.31
C ALA A 95 13.24 -21.25 -0.93
N GLY A 96 12.36 -22.20 -0.59
CA GLY A 96 12.73 -23.58 -0.29
C GLY A 96 13.40 -24.28 -1.47
N LEU A 97 12.86 -24.12 -2.68
CA LEU A 97 13.46 -24.71 -3.89
C LEU A 97 14.81 -24.10 -4.21
N TYR A 98 15.00 -22.79 -4.03
CA TYR A 98 16.32 -22.16 -4.20
C TYR A 98 17.33 -22.69 -3.18
N ALA A 99 16.91 -22.91 -1.94
CA ALA A 99 17.80 -23.46 -0.91
C ALA A 99 18.28 -24.88 -1.22
N VAL A 100 17.45 -25.70 -1.93
CA VAL A 100 17.75 -27.11 -2.20
C VAL A 100 18.34 -27.33 -3.60
N GLN A 101 17.81 -26.68 -4.63
CA GLN A 101 18.15 -26.96 -6.05
C GLN A 101 19.04 -25.91 -6.70
N GLY A 102 19.19 -24.72 -6.11
CA GLY A 102 19.95 -23.62 -6.67
C GLY A 102 19.18 -22.82 -7.74
N ALA A 103 19.87 -21.82 -8.33
CA ALA A 103 19.29 -20.92 -9.31
C ALA A 103 19.10 -21.60 -10.69
N GLY A 104 18.11 -21.16 -11.44
CA GLY A 104 17.94 -21.49 -12.86
C GLY A 104 17.02 -22.64 -13.20
N ALA A 105 16.45 -23.34 -12.22
CA ALA A 105 15.44 -24.34 -12.49
C ALA A 105 14.15 -23.71 -13.06
N ALA A 106 13.58 -24.27 -14.12
CA ALA A 106 12.34 -23.77 -14.75
C ALA A 106 11.19 -23.64 -13.76
N ILE A 107 11.14 -24.51 -12.74
CA ILE A 107 10.14 -24.49 -11.67
C ILE A 107 10.28 -23.24 -10.82
N THR A 108 11.51 -22.82 -10.41
CA THR A 108 11.71 -21.63 -9.61
C THR A 108 11.31 -20.37 -10.37
N LEU A 109 11.61 -20.30 -11.67
CA LEU A 109 11.18 -19.19 -12.52
C LEU A 109 9.65 -19.16 -12.70
N GLY A 110 9.02 -20.33 -12.87
CA GLY A 110 7.57 -20.44 -12.95
C GLY A 110 6.85 -20.01 -11.66
N LEU A 111 7.38 -20.41 -10.50
CA LEU A 111 6.86 -19.95 -9.19
C LEU A 111 7.12 -18.45 -8.98
N GLY A 112 8.27 -17.94 -9.42
CA GLY A 112 8.58 -16.51 -9.42
C GLY A 112 7.53 -15.70 -10.19
N ALA A 113 7.21 -16.16 -11.41
CA ALA A 113 6.18 -15.57 -12.26
C ALA A 113 4.77 -15.63 -11.62
N LEU A 114 4.40 -16.79 -11.07
CA LEU A 114 3.13 -16.95 -10.35
C LEU A 114 3.04 -15.98 -9.16
N GLY A 115 4.10 -15.87 -8.36
CA GLY A 115 4.18 -14.93 -7.27
C GLY A 115 4.08 -13.47 -7.74
N ALA A 116 4.69 -13.12 -8.89
CA ALA A 116 4.57 -11.78 -9.47
C ALA A 116 3.13 -11.46 -9.91
N VAL A 117 2.44 -12.39 -10.55
CA VAL A 117 1.02 -12.26 -10.90
C VAL A 117 0.16 -12.08 -9.67
N LEU A 118 0.40 -12.88 -8.61
CA LEU A 118 -0.32 -12.76 -7.34
C LEU A 118 -0.04 -11.41 -6.63
N ALA A 119 1.19 -10.93 -6.65
CA ALA A 119 1.55 -9.62 -6.08
C ALA A 119 0.82 -8.47 -6.81
N LEU A 120 0.77 -8.50 -8.14
CA LEU A 120 0.01 -7.54 -8.94
C LEU A 120 -1.50 -7.64 -8.69
N ALA A 121 -2.04 -8.85 -8.63
CA ALA A 121 -3.44 -9.09 -8.30
C ALA A 121 -3.79 -8.56 -6.90
N LEU A 122 -2.90 -8.73 -5.91
CA LEU A 122 -3.06 -8.20 -4.56
C LEU A 122 -3.09 -6.67 -4.54
N TYR A 123 -2.22 -5.98 -5.27
CA TYR A 123 -2.30 -4.51 -5.40
C TYR A 123 -3.65 -4.05 -5.94
N VAL A 124 -4.16 -4.76 -6.96
CA VAL A 124 -5.49 -4.47 -7.50
C VAL A 124 -6.57 -4.76 -6.47
N CYS A 125 -6.56 -5.90 -5.79
CA CYS A 125 -7.55 -6.27 -4.78
C CYS A 125 -7.59 -5.23 -3.66
N THR A 126 -6.43 -4.91 -3.06
CA THR A 126 -6.31 -3.93 -1.96
C THR A 126 -6.81 -2.55 -2.40
N GLY A 127 -6.40 -2.06 -3.58
CA GLY A 127 -6.85 -0.77 -4.09
C GLY A 127 -8.35 -0.75 -4.42
N MET A 128 -8.88 -1.85 -4.96
CA MET A 128 -10.29 -1.97 -5.34
C MET A 128 -11.24 -2.11 -4.14
N ILE A 129 -10.77 -2.58 -2.98
CA ILE A 129 -11.56 -2.55 -1.74
C ILE A 129 -12.09 -1.13 -1.50
N TYR A 130 -11.27 -0.11 -1.73
CA TYR A 130 -11.62 1.30 -1.56
C TYR A 130 -12.23 1.92 -2.81
N ALA A 131 -11.66 1.67 -3.99
CA ALA A 131 -12.13 2.24 -5.25
C ALA A 131 -13.56 1.78 -5.62
N ALA A 132 -14.00 0.61 -5.15
CA ALA A 132 -15.35 0.11 -5.37
C ALA A 132 -16.41 0.81 -4.49
N VAL A 133 -16.01 1.54 -3.44
CA VAL A 133 -16.92 2.28 -2.55
C VAL A 133 -17.34 3.59 -3.22
N LYS A 134 -18.30 3.53 -4.13
CA LYS A 134 -18.77 4.67 -4.94
C LYS A 134 -19.32 5.84 -4.10
N ALA A 135 -19.76 5.58 -2.88
CA ALA A 135 -20.26 6.59 -1.96
C ALA A 135 -19.16 7.56 -1.49
N ILE A 136 -17.91 7.09 -1.38
CA ILE A 136 -16.74 7.90 -1.03
C ILE A 136 -16.02 8.28 -2.34
N ARG A 137 -16.31 9.45 -2.86
CA ARG A 137 -15.86 9.89 -4.18
C ARG A 137 -14.33 10.07 -4.27
N GLU A 138 -13.70 10.41 -3.16
CA GLU A 138 -12.26 10.55 -3.02
C GLU A 138 -11.54 9.23 -3.31
N TRP A 139 -12.15 8.11 -2.94
CA TRP A 139 -11.62 6.77 -3.16
C TRP A 139 -12.04 6.15 -4.49
N ALA A 140 -13.25 6.48 -4.96
CA ALA A 140 -13.87 5.87 -6.15
C ALA A 140 -13.25 6.39 -7.45
N HIS A 141 -11.97 6.08 -7.68
CA HIS A 141 -11.21 6.51 -8.86
C HIS A 141 -10.11 5.50 -9.24
N PRO A 142 -9.78 5.32 -10.53
CA PRO A 142 -8.69 4.42 -10.97
C PRO A 142 -7.31 4.76 -10.41
N LEU A 143 -7.06 6.02 -10.05
CA LEU A 143 -5.81 6.40 -9.35
C LEU A 143 -5.65 5.72 -7.99
N THR A 144 -6.72 5.24 -7.35
CA THR A 144 -6.64 4.56 -6.07
C THR A 144 -5.86 3.24 -6.19
N PRO A 145 -6.29 2.23 -6.96
CA PRO A 145 -5.51 1.00 -7.12
C PRO A 145 -4.14 1.27 -7.76
N LEU A 146 -4.01 2.23 -8.68
CA LEU A 146 -2.73 2.61 -9.26
C LEU A 146 -1.75 3.10 -8.20
N ASN A 147 -2.17 4.00 -7.30
CA ASN A 147 -1.32 4.50 -6.21
C ASN A 147 -0.98 3.40 -5.19
N TYR A 148 -1.90 2.47 -4.90
CA TYR A 148 -1.58 1.32 -4.05
C TYR A 148 -0.43 0.50 -4.64
N GLY A 149 -0.48 0.20 -5.94
CA GLY A 149 0.58 -0.52 -6.64
C GLY A 149 1.90 0.26 -6.71
N LEU A 150 1.86 1.53 -7.15
CA LEU A 150 3.07 2.34 -7.32
C LEU A 150 3.79 2.61 -6.00
N LEU A 151 3.07 2.94 -4.92
CA LEU A 151 3.68 3.22 -3.63
C LEU A 151 4.23 1.96 -2.97
N GLY A 152 3.53 0.82 -3.12
CA GLY A 152 4.04 -0.48 -2.68
C GLY A 152 5.27 -0.91 -3.47
N LEU A 153 5.27 -0.76 -4.79
CA LEU A 153 6.39 -1.08 -5.65
C LEU A 153 7.60 -0.18 -5.34
N ALA A 154 7.41 1.13 -5.17
CA ALA A 154 8.48 2.07 -4.85
C ALA A 154 9.18 1.71 -3.53
N SER A 155 8.42 1.45 -2.46
CA SER A 155 8.97 1.06 -1.16
C SER A 155 9.63 -0.31 -1.21
N GLY A 156 9.06 -1.27 -1.94
CA GLY A 156 9.66 -2.59 -2.13
C GLY A 156 10.95 -2.57 -2.93
N LEU A 157 11.04 -1.78 -4.01
CA LEU A 157 12.27 -1.58 -4.79
C LEU A 157 13.37 -0.90 -3.95
N LEU A 158 13.02 0.10 -3.14
CA LEU A 158 13.98 0.76 -2.27
C LEU A 158 14.52 -0.20 -1.19
N LEU A 159 13.65 -1.04 -0.62
CA LEU A 159 14.06 -2.08 0.31
C LEU A 159 14.93 -3.14 -0.37
N ALA A 160 14.60 -3.53 -1.61
CA ALA A 160 15.43 -4.42 -2.43
C ALA A 160 16.82 -3.83 -2.70
N ALA A 161 16.89 -2.53 -3.00
CA ALA A 161 18.16 -1.83 -3.20
C ALA A 161 18.99 -1.78 -1.91
N ALA A 162 18.37 -1.51 -0.76
CA ALA A 162 19.04 -1.51 0.54
C ALA A 162 19.58 -2.91 0.89
N LEU A 163 18.80 -3.96 0.65
CA LEU A 163 19.22 -5.34 0.82
C LEU A 163 20.35 -5.72 -0.17
N ALA A 164 20.26 -5.25 -1.41
CA ALA A 164 21.28 -5.50 -2.42
C ALA A 164 22.60 -4.80 -2.08
N ALA A 165 22.58 -3.61 -1.52
CA ALA A 165 23.80 -2.92 -1.10
C ALA A 165 24.59 -3.71 -0.03
N TRP A 166 23.92 -4.61 0.71
CA TRP A 166 24.56 -5.51 1.67
C TRP A 166 24.96 -6.86 1.05
N ALA A 167 24.04 -7.52 0.32
CA ALA A 167 24.20 -8.91 -0.08
C ALA A 167 24.53 -9.11 -1.59
N ALA A 168 24.35 -8.09 -2.43
CA ALA A 168 24.53 -8.13 -3.88
C ALA A 168 24.86 -6.73 -4.44
N PRO A 169 26.00 -6.12 -4.12
CA PRO A 169 26.30 -4.70 -4.40
C PRO A 169 26.09 -4.28 -5.86
N ALA A 170 26.35 -5.17 -6.82
CA ALA A 170 26.14 -4.91 -8.25
C ALA A 170 24.66 -4.59 -8.60
N LEU A 171 23.71 -5.11 -7.83
CA LEU A 171 22.28 -4.89 -8.03
C LEU A 171 21.77 -3.59 -7.35
N ALA A 172 22.52 -3.02 -6.40
CA ALA A 172 22.06 -1.91 -5.60
C ALA A 172 21.74 -0.66 -6.44
N ALA A 173 22.64 -0.27 -7.35
CA ALA A 173 22.45 0.92 -8.18
C ALA A 173 21.29 0.81 -9.19
N PRO A 174 21.11 -0.29 -9.95
CA PRO A 174 19.95 -0.42 -10.83
C PRO A 174 18.62 -0.45 -10.05
N LEU A 175 18.57 -1.13 -8.89
CA LEU A 175 17.36 -1.17 -8.05
C LEU A 175 17.07 0.20 -7.42
N ALA A 176 18.08 0.95 -6.97
CA ALA A 176 17.92 2.31 -6.45
C ALA A 176 17.38 3.26 -7.53
N ARG A 177 17.86 3.15 -8.78
CA ARG A 177 17.32 3.93 -9.91
C ARG A 177 15.87 3.57 -10.21
N ALA A 178 15.51 2.29 -10.19
CA ALA A 178 14.14 1.85 -10.36
C ALA A 178 13.23 2.38 -9.21
N ALA A 179 13.70 2.35 -7.97
CA ALA A 179 13.02 2.92 -6.81
C ALA A 179 12.81 4.43 -6.96
N LEU A 180 13.84 5.16 -7.40
CA LEU A 180 13.76 6.60 -7.66
C LEU A 180 12.67 6.93 -8.68
N LEU A 181 12.71 6.29 -9.84
CA LEU A 181 11.73 6.52 -10.90
C LEU A 181 10.31 6.18 -10.45
N THR A 182 10.13 5.05 -9.77
CA THR A 182 8.81 4.63 -9.28
C THR A 182 8.30 5.57 -8.19
N THR A 183 9.17 6.08 -7.32
CA THR A 183 8.81 7.07 -6.29
C THR A 183 8.36 8.39 -6.93
N ILE A 184 9.05 8.87 -7.97
CA ILE A 184 8.66 10.09 -8.70
C ILE A 184 7.29 9.88 -9.38
N ILE A 185 7.09 8.77 -10.08
CA ILE A 185 5.81 8.44 -10.70
C ILE A 185 4.69 8.36 -9.65
N GLY A 186 4.96 7.72 -8.51
CA GLY A 186 4.04 7.65 -7.38
C GLY A 186 3.70 9.03 -6.80
N ALA A 187 4.68 9.92 -6.67
CA ALA A 187 4.46 11.31 -6.24
C ALA A 187 3.54 12.07 -7.20
N ILE A 188 3.77 11.93 -8.51
CA ILE A 188 2.95 12.59 -9.54
C ILE A 188 1.51 12.05 -9.49
N THR A 189 1.32 10.74 -9.50
CA THR A 189 -0.03 10.13 -9.52
C THR A 189 -0.79 10.41 -8.22
N ARG A 190 -0.10 10.45 -7.08
CA ARG A 190 -0.71 10.84 -5.80
C ARG A 190 -1.06 12.33 -5.77
N GLY A 191 -0.19 13.19 -6.30
CA GLY A 191 -0.47 14.62 -6.47
C GLY A 191 -1.69 14.88 -7.36
N LEU A 192 -1.82 14.15 -8.48
CA LEU A 192 -3.01 14.20 -9.34
C LEU A 192 -4.28 13.77 -8.61
N ALA A 193 -4.21 12.70 -7.80
CA ALA A 193 -5.34 12.25 -6.98
C ALA A 193 -5.75 13.32 -5.95
N LEU A 194 -4.78 13.94 -5.25
CA LEU A 194 -5.04 15.02 -4.30
C LEU A 194 -5.65 16.24 -4.98
N ARG A 195 -5.08 16.70 -6.11
CA ARG A 195 -5.62 17.82 -6.90
C ARG A 195 -7.07 17.56 -7.31
N ARG A 196 -7.33 16.34 -7.83
CA ARG A 196 -8.69 15.93 -8.17
C ARG A 196 -9.61 16.00 -6.95
N ASN A 197 -9.20 15.47 -5.82
CA ASN A 197 -10.03 15.44 -4.62
C ASN A 197 -10.38 16.85 -4.13
N LEU A 198 -9.48 17.82 -4.25
CA LEU A 198 -9.74 19.23 -3.92
C LEU A 198 -10.77 19.89 -4.85
N THR A 199 -10.97 19.38 -6.06
CA THR A 199 -11.94 19.92 -7.04
C THR A 199 -13.28 19.17 -7.04
N LEU A 200 -13.47 18.18 -6.16
CA LEU A 200 -14.70 17.42 -6.10
C LEU A 200 -15.86 18.27 -5.54
N VAL A 201 -16.87 18.47 -6.36
CA VAL A 201 -18.12 19.09 -5.92
C VAL A 201 -19.01 18.03 -5.27
N PRO A 202 -19.47 18.21 -4.03
CA PRO A 202 -20.38 17.27 -3.38
C PRO A 202 -21.67 17.08 -4.22
N LYS A 203 -22.05 15.83 -4.48
CA LYS A 203 -23.30 15.52 -5.17
C LYS A 203 -24.52 15.57 -4.26
N THR A 204 -24.28 15.47 -2.95
CA THR A 204 -25.32 15.41 -1.93
C THR A 204 -25.12 16.58 -0.97
N THR A 205 -26.18 17.34 -0.74
CA THR A 205 -26.26 18.38 0.28
C THR A 205 -27.10 17.87 1.46
N LEU A 206 -27.13 18.60 2.57
CA LEU A 206 -27.97 18.25 3.71
C LEU A 206 -29.44 18.16 3.29
N GLN A 207 -29.91 19.11 2.45
CA GLN A 207 -31.29 19.16 1.94
C GLN A 207 -31.62 17.92 1.10
N THR A 208 -30.72 17.52 0.22
CA THR A 208 -30.96 16.33 -0.64
C THR A 208 -30.81 15.03 0.15
N ALA A 209 -29.97 14.99 1.19
CA ALA A 209 -29.77 13.81 2.01
C ALA A 209 -30.98 13.47 2.88
N ILE A 210 -31.68 14.48 3.40
CA ILE A 210 -32.88 14.31 4.27
C ILE A 210 -34.19 14.58 3.55
N GLY A 211 -34.18 15.06 2.31
CA GLY A 211 -35.35 15.37 1.51
C GLY A 211 -36.10 16.66 1.91
N ILE A 212 -35.57 17.45 2.83
CA ILE A 212 -36.18 18.70 3.33
C ILE A 212 -35.52 19.89 2.62
N ARG A 213 -36.29 20.65 1.85
CA ARG A 213 -35.84 21.86 1.15
C ARG A 213 -36.04 23.10 2.03
N HIS A 214 -35.22 23.26 3.07
CA HIS A 214 -35.28 24.44 3.91
C HIS A 214 -33.85 25.03 4.06
N PRO A 215 -33.67 26.36 4.04
CA PRO A 215 -32.36 26.99 4.15
C PRO A 215 -31.70 26.78 5.53
N ARG A 216 -32.53 26.60 6.57
CA ARG A 216 -32.06 26.39 7.93
C ARG A 216 -32.53 25.03 8.43
N ILE A 217 -31.60 24.09 8.56
CA ILE A 217 -31.86 22.74 9.05
C ILE A 217 -31.04 22.53 10.30
N GLU A 218 -31.72 22.22 11.42
CA GLU A 218 -31.12 21.93 12.71
C GLU A 218 -31.33 20.47 13.09
N GLN A 219 -30.27 19.81 13.54
CA GLN A 219 -30.40 18.47 14.09
C GLN A 219 -30.76 18.55 15.57
N ILE A 220 -31.94 18.11 15.91
CA ILE A 220 -32.48 18.13 17.28
C ILE A 220 -31.94 16.93 18.08
N SER A 221 -31.78 15.77 17.43
CA SER A 221 -31.34 14.54 18.05
C SER A 221 -30.40 13.77 17.11
N GLN A 222 -29.38 13.13 17.66
CA GLN A 222 -28.38 12.40 16.86
C GLN A 222 -28.68 10.90 16.73
N GLY A 223 -29.55 10.35 17.58
CA GLY A 223 -29.77 8.91 17.63
C GLY A 223 -28.58 8.11 18.13
N ALA A 224 -28.66 6.78 18.06
CA ALA A 224 -27.63 5.86 18.51
C ALA A 224 -26.44 5.74 17.51
N MET A 225 -26.67 6.01 16.23
CA MET A 225 -25.64 5.99 15.18
C MET A 225 -24.77 7.24 15.26
N GLY A 226 -23.81 7.50 14.64
CA GLY A 226 -22.97 8.70 14.64
C GLY A 226 -22.40 8.95 13.24
N GLY A 227 -21.45 9.85 13.11
CA GLY A 227 -20.71 10.07 11.87
C GLY A 227 -20.00 8.81 11.38
N SER A 228 -19.44 8.85 10.17
CA SER A 228 -18.69 7.73 9.58
C SER A 228 -17.38 7.47 10.31
N PHE A 229 -16.70 6.39 9.92
CA PHE A 229 -15.43 5.95 10.54
C PHE A 229 -14.36 7.04 10.61
N ASN A 230 -14.26 7.89 9.58
CA ASN A 230 -13.22 8.92 9.54
C ASN A 230 -13.37 9.97 10.64
N THR A 231 -14.62 10.35 11.00
CA THR A 231 -14.87 11.30 12.09
C THR A 231 -14.62 10.70 13.46
N ARG A 232 -14.74 9.38 13.62
CA ARG A 232 -14.53 8.67 14.88
C ARG A 232 -13.05 8.30 15.08
N GLU A 233 -12.42 7.71 14.07
CA GLU A 233 -11.07 7.13 14.17
C GLU A 233 -9.96 8.11 13.80
N PHE A 234 -10.18 8.93 12.76
CA PHE A 234 -9.14 9.79 12.20
C PHE A 234 -9.23 11.25 12.62
N PHE A 235 -10.45 11.81 12.77
CA PHE A 235 -10.63 13.21 13.13
C PHE A 235 -11.01 13.45 14.59
N HIS A 236 -11.31 12.42 15.36
CA HIS A 236 -11.67 12.59 16.76
C HIS A 236 -10.57 13.35 17.53
N ARG A 237 -10.91 14.52 18.07
CA ARG A 237 -9.99 15.42 18.80
C ARG A 237 -8.74 15.86 18.00
N ARG A 238 -8.79 15.87 16.66
CA ARG A 238 -7.68 16.35 15.82
C ARG A 238 -7.93 17.80 15.38
N THR A 239 -6.85 18.59 15.34
CA THR A 239 -6.90 19.96 14.83
C THR A 239 -6.68 19.99 13.31
N PRO A 240 -7.19 21.02 12.58
CA PRO A 240 -6.89 21.20 11.16
C PRO A 240 -5.38 21.27 10.87
N GLY A 241 -4.59 21.84 11.78
CA GLY A 241 -3.13 21.88 11.68
C GLY A 241 -2.50 20.49 11.70
N PHE A 242 -3.02 19.57 12.51
CA PHE A 242 -2.55 18.18 12.53
C PHE A 242 -2.82 17.49 11.19
N VAL A 243 -4.01 17.66 10.63
CA VAL A 243 -4.36 17.06 9.32
C VAL A 243 -3.44 17.59 8.22
N LEU A 244 -3.20 18.89 8.20
CA LEU A 244 -2.27 19.51 7.26
C LEU A 244 -0.83 19.00 7.48
N GLY A 245 -0.39 18.88 8.73
CA GLY A 245 0.92 18.32 9.09
C GLY A 245 1.11 16.90 8.57
N MET A 246 0.09 16.04 8.65
CA MET A 246 0.15 14.68 8.10
C MET A 246 0.32 14.66 6.57
N ARG A 247 -0.33 15.59 5.85
CA ARG A 247 -0.14 15.73 4.39
C ARG A 247 1.29 16.16 4.05
N TRP A 248 1.84 17.13 4.79
CA TRP A 248 3.23 17.56 4.60
C TRP A 248 4.23 16.46 4.99
N ALA A 249 3.99 15.74 6.06
CA ALA A 249 4.80 14.58 6.44
C ALA A 249 4.79 13.51 5.33
N ALA A 250 3.61 13.20 4.77
CA ALA A 250 3.50 12.28 3.65
C ALA A 250 4.29 12.77 2.41
N ALA A 251 4.19 14.05 2.06
CA ALA A 251 4.89 14.64 0.93
C ALA A 251 6.41 14.66 1.13
N ALA A 252 6.88 15.10 2.29
CA ALA A 252 8.29 15.22 2.60
C ALA A 252 8.96 13.86 2.81
N LEU A 253 8.41 13.05 3.73
CA LEU A 253 9.03 11.76 4.10
C LEU A 253 8.74 10.66 3.09
N GLY A 254 7.56 10.64 2.49
CA GLY A 254 7.17 9.60 1.54
C GLY A 254 7.77 9.77 0.15
N PHE A 255 8.07 11.00 -0.25
CA PHE A 255 8.50 11.30 -1.61
C PHE A 255 9.75 12.20 -1.68
N ALA A 256 9.72 13.44 -1.16
CA ALA A 256 10.78 14.41 -1.41
C ALA A 256 12.15 13.97 -0.86
N LEU A 257 12.22 13.59 0.42
CA LEU A 257 13.48 13.14 1.03
C LEU A 257 14.01 11.85 0.43
N PRO A 258 13.21 10.78 0.22
CA PRO A 258 13.68 9.58 -0.48
C PRO A 258 14.20 9.88 -1.90
N VAL A 259 13.51 10.73 -2.67
CA VAL A 259 13.96 11.13 -4.01
C VAL A 259 15.31 11.84 -3.94
N LEU A 260 15.49 12.79 -3.02
CA LEU A 260 16.76 13.49 -2.83
C LEU A 260 17.89 12.54 -2.41
N LEU A 261 17.63 11.63 -1.47
CA LEU A 261 18.62 10.64 -1.03
C LEU A 261 18.99 9.67 -2.17
N LEU A 262 18.01 9.17 -2.92
CA LEU A 262 18.25 8.25 -4.04
C LEU A 262 18.97 8.93 -5.22
N ALA A 263 18.79 10.24 -5.41
CA ALA A 263 19.41 10.99 -6.50
C ALA A 263 20.83 11.47 -6.16
N LEU A 264 21.11 11.83 -4.91
CA LEU A 264 22.31 12.56 -4.53
C LEU A 264 23.24 11.81 -3.58
N ALA A 265 22.72 10.85 -2.79
CA ALA A 265 23.54 10.13 -1.82
C ALA A 265 24.26 8.94 -2.45
N PRO A 266 25.38 8.49 -1.87
CA PRO A 266 26.06 7.27 -2.30
C PRO A 266 25.15 6.04 -2.17
N VAL A 267 25.25 5.11 -3.14
CA VAL A 267 24.50 3.86 -3.11
C VAL A 267 25.15 2.90 -2.11
N SER A 268 24.73 2.98 -0.87
CA SER A 268 25.20 2.14 0.23
C SER A 268 24.09 1.86 1.23
N VAL A 269 24.25 0.80 2.05
CA VAL A 269 23.28 0.44 3.11
C VAL A 269 23.02 1.63 4.05
N GLY A 270 24.06 2.39 4.40
CA GLY A 270 23.99 3.55 5.31
C GLY A 270 23.10 4.69 4.80
N TRP A 271 22.81 4.75 3.49
CA TRP A 271 21.90 5.74 2.92
C TRP A 271 20.57 5.15 2.43
N LEU A 272 20.59 3.95 1.85
CA LEU A 272 19.39 3.31 1.31
C LEU A 272 18.42 2.83 2.40
N LEU A 273 18.95 2.29 3.52
CA LEU A 273 18.09 1.86 4.61
C LEU A 273 17.40 3.03 5.33
N PRO A 274 18.09 4.13 5.71
CA PRO A 274 17.40 5.34 6.19
C PRO A 274 16.41 5.92 5.18
N ALA A 275 16.73 5.93 3.88
CA ALA A 275 15.80 6.37 2.84
C ALA A 275 14.51 5.52 2.82
N PHE A 276 14.64 4.18 2.96
CA PHE A 276 13.48 3.29 3.09
C PHE A 276 12.67 3.59 4.36
N VAL A 277 13.32 3.76 5.50
CA VAL A 277 12.62 4.06 6.77
C VAL A 277 11.85 5.38 6.66
N LEU A 278 12.47 6.42 6.12
CA LEU A 278 11.81 7.70 5.89
C LEU A 278 10.62 7.55 4.93
N GLN A 279 10.82 6.86 3.80
CA GLN A 279 9.73 6.59 2.85
C GLN A 279 8.60 5.84 3.51
N TYR A 280 8.89 4.81 4.29
CA TYR A 280 7.89 4.00 4.96
C TYR A 280 7.07 4.82 5.98
N LEU A 281 7.73 5.67 6.79
CA LEU A 281 7.05 6.59 7.70
C LEU A 281 6.15 7.59 6.94
N GLY A 282 6.64 8.10 5.81
CA GLY A 282 5.85 8.95 4.92
C GLY A 282 4.65 8.24 4.31
N LEU A 283 4.78 6.94 3.97
CA LEU A 283 3.67 6.13 3.49
C LEU A 283 2.63 5.84 4.58
N LEU A 284 3.04 5.70 5.84
CA LEU A 284 2.08 5.63 6.96
C LEU A 284 1.26 6.91 7.08
N ALA A 285 1.91 8.08 6.97
CA ALA A 285 1.24 9.38 6.99
C ALA A 285 0.32 9.56 5.77
N GLU A 286 0.75 9.08 4.60
CA GLU A 286 -0.05 9.08 3.37
C GLU A 286 -1.30 8.21 3.51
N ARG A 287 -1.17 6.99 4.02
CA ARG A 287 -2.32 6.10 4.27
C ARG A 287 -3.27 6.68 5.31
N TRP A 288 -2.74 7.28 6.37
CA TRP A 288 -3.58 7.99 7.33
C TRP A 288 -4.38 9.10 6.65
N SER A 289 -3.73 9.94 5.85
CA SER A 289 -4.40 11.01 5.10
C SER A 289 -5.44 10.48 4.11
N PHE A 290 -5.13 9.38 3.40
CA PHE A 290 -6.06 8.72 2.48
C PHE A 290 -7.36 8.28 3.19
N PHE A 291 -7.25 7.70 4.38
CA PHE A 291 -8.43 7.29 5.14
C PHE A 291 -9.16 8.47 5.77
N ALA A 292 -8.43 9.45 6.28
CA ALA A 292 -9.00 10.63 6.89
C ALA A 292 -9.80 11.48 5.88
N GLU A 293 -9.35 11.58 4.64
CA GLU A 293 -9.95 12.41 3.60
C GLU A 293 -11.24 11.83 2.99
N GLY A 294 -11.57 10.56 3.25
CA GLY A 294 -12.76 9.92 2.69
C GLY A 294 -14.06 10.48 3.24
N GLN A 295 -14.83 11.22 2.42
CA GLN A 295 -16.08 11.85 2.83
C GLN A 295 -17.28 10.91 2.59
N HIS A 296 -17.74 10.26 3.64
CA HIS A 296 -18.93 9.43 3.55
C HIS A 296 -20.21 10.27 3.67
N PRO A 297 -21.28 10.07 2.84
CA PRO A 297 -22.53 10.82 2.93
C PRO A 297 -23.18 10.81 4.32
N GLN A 298 -22.94 9.80 5.13
CA GLN A 298 -23.39 9.71 6.52
C GLN A 298 -22.97 10.91 7.37
N ASN A 299 -21.82 11.54 7.05
CA ASN A 299 -21.34 12.73 7.77
C ASN A 299 -22.29 13.92 7.62
N LEU A 300 -23.01 14.03 6.48
CA LEU A 300 -24.02 15.06 6.28
C LEU A 300 -25.19 14.90 7.22
N TYR A 301 -25.69 13.65 7.40
CA TYR A 301 -26.82 13.38 8.31
C TYR A 301 -26.52 13.77 9.75
N TYR A 302 -25.29 13.53 10.19
CA TYR A 302 -24.88 13.79 11.57
C TYR A 302 -24.14 15.11 11.72
N ARG A 303 -24.15 15.98 10.69
CA ARG A 303 -23.46 17.29 10.64
C ARG A 303 -21.99 17.19 11.12
N ARG A 304 -21.37 16.07 10.88
CA ARG A 304 -19.98 15.82 11.15
C ARG A 304 -19.19 16.05 9.87
N VAL A 305 -18.38 17.09 9.88
CA VAL A 305 -17.43 17.36 8.79
C VAL A 305 -16.16 16.61 9.14
N GLY A 306 -15.69 15.81 8.20
CA GLY A 306 -14.42 15.14 8.32
C GLY A 306 -13.27 16.01 7.79
#